data_71d8af19165d226e1a5517146565d5b1
#
_entry.id   71d8af19165d226e1a5517146565d5b1
#
_cell.length_a   1.000
_cell.length_b   1.000
_cell.length_c   1.000
_cell.angle_alpha   90.00
_cell.angle_beta   90.00
_cell.angle_gamma   90.00
#
_symmetry.space_group_name_H-M   'P 1'
#
loop_
_entity.id
_entity.type
_entity.pdbx_description
1 polymer ?
#
loop_
_entity_poly.entity_id
_entity_poly.type
_entity_poly.pdbx_seq_one_letter_code
_entity_poly.pdbx_strand_id
1 'polypeptide(L)'
;FNTIPRSGKLMQEYACMQFYKAERQRLKFIEQNQKKLKAASYKEFRDAMNQNDNLDDVGERIILPATHYCSPRWYQNCFQDGMAIVRAFGKPNLFITFTANAKWQEIQDSLHDGEKSEDRPDIVNRIFFMKLRELMDDIKFSDILGKNKGYVSMIEFQKRGLPHCHMMLWLDEEDAPNTAEDYDRFTCAEFPAPGEDGSKQRELHDLVASLMVHGPCVGVNEESPCYNKQNKTCEKSFPKEFNKFSIHGDSNYPVYRRRSPEDGGHKANIYVRHLGKEVPVDNRWVVPYNPVLMMKFQAHINVEIVASVAGLKYLFKYISKGADLVMVERKEVEKSKSPSKKKPAENEVQNFINARYVGASEALWRLMGLNMHEMSPPVTKLPIHLPDGHLAFVEMIDTKNKTQAEIDAAREAQKAAIARQEKTMLTEFFTLNQEHPAANDHLYADILKYYTFDKTSKVYK
;
A
#
# COMPACT_ATOMS: atom_id res chain seq x y z
N PHE A 1 -23.62 28.96 4.20
CA PHE A 1 -23.77 27.65 4.89
C PHE A 1 -23.76 26.54 3.86
N ASN A 2 -22.73 25.72 3.83
CA ASN A 2 -22.71 24.54 2.94
C ASN A 2 -23.34 23.37 3.67
N THR A 3 -24.54 22.95 3.25
CA THR A 3 -25.31 21.87 3.87
C THR A 3 -24.84 20.46 3.47
N ILE A 4 -24.12 20.33 2.35
CA ILE A 4 -23.67 19.03 1.82
C ILE A 4 -22.80 18.27 2.83
N PRO A 5 -21.73 18.85 3.41
CA PRO A 5 -20.89 18.13 4.40
C PRO A 5 -21.65 17.67 5.64
N ARG A 6 -22.80 18.28 5.95
CA ARG A 6 -23.59 18.01 7.15
C ARG A 6 -24.78 17.08 6.93
N SER A 7 -24.89 16.50 5.76
CA SER A 7 -26.01 15.62 5.43
C SER A 7 -25.80 14.14 5.79
N GLY A 8 -24.76 13.82 6.60
CA GLY A 8 -24.46 12.49 7.10
C GLY A 8 -24.32 11.47 5.97
N LYS A 9 -25.17 10.46 5.92
CA LYS A 9 -25.11 9.40 4.89
C LYS A 9 -25.25 9.93 3.46
N LEU A 10 -26.02 11.00 3.24
CA LEU A 10 -26.13 11.62 1.91
C LEU A 10 -24.79 12.23 1.46
N MET A 11 -24.03 12.82 2.38
CA MET A 11 -22.67 13.28 2.08
C MET A 11 -21.76 12.12 1.68
N GLN A 12 -21.83 10.99 2.36
CA GLN A 12 -21.05 9.80 2.05
C GLN A 12 -21.40 9.25 0.65
N GLU A 13 -22.69 9.14 0.33
CA GLU A 13 -23.16 8.73 -0.99
C GLU A 13 -22.73 9.74 -2.07
N TYR A 14 -22.85 11.03 -1.80
CA TYR A 14 -22.40 12.08 -2.71
C TYR A 14 -20.89 11.96 -3.00
N ALA A 15 -20.07 11.76 -1.98
CA ALA A 15 -18.63 11.57 -2.14
C ALA A 15 -18.30 10.35 -3.01
N CYS A 16 -18.95 9.22 -2.75
CA CYS A 16 -18.79 8.01 -3.58
C CYS A 16 -19.22 8.26 -5.03
N MET A 17 -20.33 8.95 -5.25
CA MET A 17 -20.78 9.29 -6.60
C MET A 17 -19.81 10.22 -7.34
N GLN A 18 -19.27 11.25 -6.69
CA GLN A 18 -18.28 12.14 -7.29
C GLN A 18 -16.99 11.41 -7.62
N PHE A 19 -16.51 10.57 -6.70
CA PHE A 19 -15.35 9.71 -6.95
C PHE A 19 -15.60 8.79 -8.15
N TYR A 20 -16.74 8.09 -8.19
CA TYR A 20 -17.11 7.21 -9.31
C TYR A 20 -17.12 7.97 -10.64
N LYS A 21 -17.71 9.18 -10.69
CA LYS A 21 -17.71 10.01 -11.90
C LYS A 21 -16.29 10.36 -12.34
N ALA A 22 -15.43 10.81 -11.42
CA ALA A 22 -14.05 11.18 -11.72
C ALA A 22 -13.23 9.96 -12.18
N GLU A 23 -13.36 8.82 -11.51
CA GLU A 23 -12.67 7.59 -11.87
C GLU A 23 -13.18 7.07 -13.24
N ARG A 24 -14.49 7.10 -13.47
CA ARG A 24 -15.09 6.70 -14.75
C ARG A 24 -14.59 7.55 -15.91
N GLN A 25 -14.44 8.85 -15.71
CA GLN A 25 -13.87 9.73 -16.74
C GLN A 25 -12.43 9.39 -17.05
N ARG A 26 -11.60 9.13 -16.03
CA ARG A 26 -10.20 8.71 -16.19
C ARG A 26 -10.10 7.37 -16.93
N LEU A 27 -10.93 6.40 -16.55
CA LEU A 27 -10.97 5.09 -17.21
C LEU A 27 -11.46 5.19 -18.65
N LYS A 28 -12.47 6.03 -18.93
CA LYS A 28 -12.95 6.29 -20.29
C LYS A 28 -11.86 6.94 -21.15
N PHE A 29 -11.12 7.88 -20.58
CA PHE A 29 -9.96 8.47 -21.27
C PHE A 29 -8.92 7.41 -21.61
N ILE A 30 -8.56 6.54 -20.66
CA ILE A 30 -7.65 5.42 -20.90
C ILE A 30 -8.20 4.50 -22.01
N GLU A 31 -9.45 4.07 -21.90
CA GLU A 31 -10.11 3.22 -22.91
C GLU A 31 -10.07 3.83 -24.31
N GLN A 32 -10.36 5.13 -24.42
CA GLN A 32 -10.41 5.82 -25.71
C GLN A 32 -9.03 6.01 -26.33
N ASN A 33 -8.02 6.33 -25.51
CA ASN A 33 -6.67 6.57 -26.00
C ASN A 33 -5.88 5.27 -26.20
N GLN A 34 -6.12 4.24 -25.38
CA GLN A 34 -5.44 2.95 -25.54
C GLN A 34 -6.09 2.00 -26.57
N LYS A 35 -7.28 2.30 -27.04
CA LYS A 35 -7.82 1.60 -28.22
C LYS A 35 -6.90 1.73 -29.44
N LYS A 36 -6.08 2.76 -29.47
CA LYS A 36 -5.12 3.07 -30.52
C LYS A 36 -3.70 2.56 -30.23
N LEU A 37 -3.40 2.16 -28.98
CA LEU A 37 -2.07 1.75 -28.59
C LEU A 37 -1.96 0.24 -28.50
N LYS A 38 -1.00 -0.34 -29.23
CA LYS A 38 -0.63 -1.74 -29.12
C LYS A 38 0.79 -1.87 -28.61
N ALA A 39 1.05 -2.93 -27.85
CA ALA A 39 2.37 -3.28 -27.37
C ALA A 39 2.75 -4.69 -27.83
N ALA A 40 3.96 -4.83 -28.30
CA ALA A 40 4.60 -6.11 -28.61
C ALA A 40 6.09 -6.02 -28.32
N SER A 41 6.82 -7.12 -28.42
CA SER A 41 8.28 -7.03 -28.39
C SER A 41 8.78 -6.24 -29.61
N TYR A 42 9.88 -5.52 -29.46
CA TYR A 42 10.50 -4.78 -30.56
C TYR A 42 10.81 -5.70 -31.74
N LYS A 43 11.23 -6.93 -31.44
CA LYS A 43 11.46 -7.98 -32.43
C LYS A 43 10.22 -8.26 -33.29
N GLU A 44 9.05 -8.43 -32.68
CA GLU A 44 7.80 -8.72 -33.41
C GLU A 44 7.43 -7.56 -34.35
N PHE A 45 7.56 -6.31 -33.88
CA PHE A 45 7.33 -5.14 -34.75
C PHE A 45 8.35 -5.02 -35.86
N ARG A 46 9.63 -5.30 -35.61
CA ARG A 46 10.70 -5.29 -36.62
C ARG A 46 10.49 -6.37 -37.68
N ASP A 47 10.12 -7.58 -37.23
CA ASP A 47 9.87 -8.70 -38.14
C ASP A 47 8.65 -8.41 -39.03
N ALA A 48 7.57 -7.84 -38.49
CA ALA A 48 6.41 -7.39 -39.26
C ALA A 48 6.75 -6.25 -40.24
N MET A 49 7.60 -5.29 -39.85
CA MET A 49 8.09 -4.26 -40.78
C MET A 49 8.87 -4.84 -41.95
N ASN A 50 9.73 -5.82 -41.69
CA ASN A 50 10.55 -6.47 -42.71
C ASN A 50 9.69 -7.31 -43.68
N GLN A 51 8.54 -7.86 -43.22
CA GLN A 51 7.60 -8.63 -44.02
C GLN A 51 6.54 -7.75 -44.71
N ASN A 52 6.58 -6.43 -44.50
CA ASN A 52 5.55 -5.48 -44.94
C ASN A 52 4.14 -5.80 -44.40
N ASP A 53 4.06 -6.47 -43.27
CA ASP A 53 2.80 -6.76 -42.60
C ASP A 53 2.16 -5.49 -42.02
N ASN A 54 0.85 -5.55 -41.82
CA ASN A 54 0.14 -4.45 -41.17
C ASN A 54 0.46 -4.40 -39.67
N LEU A 55 1.17 -3.38 -39.24
CA LEU A 55 1.57 -3.19 -37.83
C LEU A 55 0.38 -3.09 -36.88
N ASP A 56 -0.80 -2.74 -37.38
CA ASP A 56 -2.03 -2.71 -36.59
C ASP A 56 -2.52 -4.10 -36.17
N ASP A 57 -2.03 -5.16 -36.78
CA ASP A 57 -2.38 -6.55 -36.47
C ASP A 57 -1.40 -7.17 -35.46
N VAL A 58 -0.28 -6.51 -35.19
CA VAL A 58 0.77 -6.98 -34.26
C VAL A 58 0.51 -6.46 -32.85
N GLY A 59 0.74 -7.31 -31.85
CA GLY A 59 0.69 -6.97 -30.44
C GLY A 59 -0.69 -6.96 -29.80
N GLU A 60 -0.69 -6.79 -28.49
CA GLU A 60 -1.89 -6.79 -27.66
C GLU A 60 -2.24 -5.39 -27.16
N ARG A 61 -3.52 -5.16 -26.88
CA ARG A 61 -3.96 -3.88 -26.30
C ARG A 61 -3.58 -3.81 -24.83
N ILE A 62 -2.94 -2.72 -24.43
CA ILE A 62 -2.75 -2.37 -23.02
C ILE A 62 -3.97 -1.59 -22.56
N ILE A 63 -4.76 -2.15 -21.63
CA ILE A 63 -6.04 -1.55 -21.24
C ILE A 63 -5.90 -0.75 -19.95
N LEU A 64 -5.18 -1.23 -18.94
CA LEU A 64 -5.06 -0.54 -17.65
C LEU A 64 -3.59 -0.39 -17.25
N PRO A 65 -2.98 0.81 -17.45
CA PRO A 65 -1.56 1.01 -17.19
C PRO A 65 -1.23 1.00 -15.70
N ALA A 66 0.05 0.76 -15.39
CA ALA A 66 0.57 0.83 -14.01
C ALA A 66 0.50 2.23 -13.40
N THR A 67 0.33 3.27 -14.22
CA THR A 67 0.13 4.65 -13.76
C THR A 67 -1.30 4.92 -13.27
N HIS A 68 -2.25 4.03 -13.58
CA HIS A 68 -3.59 4.13 -13.03
C HIS A 68 -3.59 3.67 -11.58
N TYR A 69 -3.90 4.58 -10.68
CA TYR A 69 -3.85 4.38 -9.23
C TYR A 69 -4.73 3.21 -8.78
N CYS A 70 -4.20 2.36 -7.91
CA CYS A 70 -4.88 1.16 -7.41
C CYS A 70 -5.21 0.11 -8.48
N SER A 71 -4.64 0.18 -9.68
CA SER A 71 -4.72 -0.92 -10.64
C SER A 71 -3.89 -2.13 -10.17
N PRO A 72 -4.16 -3.35 -10.64
CA PRO A 72 -3.32 -4.51 -10.31
C PRO A 72 -1.85 -4.29 -10.65
N ARG A 73 -1.55 -3.63 -11.78
CA ARG A 73 -0.18 -3.30 -12.18
C ARG A 73 0.46 -2.24 -11.30
N TRP A 74 -0.33 -1.29 -10.78
CA TRP A 74 0.14 -0.30 -9.81
C TRP A 74 0.57 -0.97 -8.50
N TYR A 75 -0.24 -1.87 -7.93
CA TYR A 75 0.12 -2.64 -6.74
C TYR A 75 1.35 -3.53 -6.96
N GLN A 76 1.44 -4.16 -8.14
CA GLN A 76 2.63 -4.94 -8.49
C GLN A 76 3.89 -4.07 -8.54
N ASN A 77 3.79 -2.85 -9.05
CA ASN A 77 4.90 -1.90 -9.01
C ASN A 77 5.29 -1.53 -7.58
N CYS A 78 4.33 -1.17 -6.72
CA CYS A 78 4.61 -0.87 -5.32
C CYS A 78 5.30 -2.05 -4.61
N PHE A 79 4.88 -3.29 -4.91
CA PHE A 79 5.53 -4.50 -4.39
C PHE A 79 6.97 -4.63 -4.87
N GLN A 80 7.22 -4.47 -6.18
CA GLN A 80 8.56 -4.59 -6.76
C GLN A 80 9.50 -3.50 -6.26
N ASP A 81 9.00 -2.28 -6.12
CA ASP A 81 9.76 -1.15 -5.60
C ASP A 81 10.12 -1.38 -4.11
N GLY A 82 9.19 -1.86 -3.29
CA GLY A 82 9.47 -2.28 -1.91
C GLY A 82 10.48 -3.43 -1.83
N MET A 83 10.40 -4.42 -2.72
CA MET A 83 11.38 -5.51 -2.79
C MET A 83 12.77 -5.06 -3.23
N ALA A 84 12.86 -4.00 -4.04
CA ALA A 84 14.15 -3.40 -4.38
C ALA A 84 14.81 -2.76 -3.16
N ILE A 85 14.04 -2.09 -2.29
CA ILE A 85 14.53 -1.55 -1.02
C ILE A 85 15.00 -2.67 -0.09
N VAL A 86 14.22 -3.78 0.01
CA VAL A 86 14.65 -4.96 0.77
C VAL A 86 15.96 -5.55 0.25
N ARG A 87 16.17 -5.60 -1.06
CA ARG A 87 17.45 -6.07 -1.64
C ARG A 87 18.62 -5.17 -1.29
N ALA A 88 18.37 -3.85 -1.22
CA ALA A 88 19.43 -2.88 -0.92
C ALA A 88 19.77 -2.80 0.56
N PHE A 89 18.77 -2.88 1.45
CA PHE A 89 18.92 -2.63 2.89
C PHE A 89 18.71 -3.86 3.77
N GLY A 90 18.37 -5.01 3.17
CA GLY A 90 17.96 -6.18 3.93
C GLY A 90 16.50 -6.09 4.42
N LYS A 91 16.16 -6.89 5.42
CA LYS A 91 14.82 -6.86 6.05
C LYS A 91 14.58 -5.50 6.74
N PRO A 92 13.33 -4.98 6.75
CA PRO A 92 13.02 -3.83 7.59
C PRO A 92 13.24 -4.17 9.07
N ASN A 93 13.46 -3.14 9.87
CA ASN A 93 13.63 -3.29 11.31
C ASN A 93 12.29 -3.25 12.05
N LEU A 94 11.41 -2.34 11.65
CA LEU A 94 10.12 -2.12 12.29
C LEU A 94 8.97 -2.20 11.28
N PHE A 95 7.84 -2.72 11.76
CA PHE A 95 6.55 -2.63 11.08
C PHE A 95 5.58 -1.86 11.97
N ILE A 96 5.03 -0.78 11.43
CA ILE A 96 4.14 0.11 12.16
C ILE A 96 2.77 0.10 11.47
N THR A 97 1.72 0.01 12.28
CA THR A 97 0.34 0.24 11.81
C THR A 97 -0.26 1.40 12.61
N PHE A 98 -0.48 2.52 11.95
CA PHE A 98 -1.08 3.72 12.52
C PHE A 98 -2.51 3.87 12.05
N THR A 99 -3.49 3.86 12.96
CA THR A 99 -4.93 3.91 12.67
C THR A 99 -5.54 5.19 13.19
N ALA A 100 -6.42 5.81 12.40
CA ALA A 100 -7.18 6.98 12.85
C ALA A 100 -7.99 6.68 14.13
N ASN A 101 -7.92 7.59 15.09
CA ASN A 101 -8.78 7.55 16.26
C ASN A 101 -9.97 8.50 16.07
N ALA A 102 -11.16 7.94 15.93
CA ALA A 102 -12.38 8.70 15.75
C ALA A 102 -12.70 9.64 16.94
N LYS A 103 -12.01 9.47 18.08
CA LYS A 103 -12.19 10.26 19.30
C LYS A 103 -11.12 11.34 19.47
N TRP A 104 -10.25 11.58 18.50
CA TRP A 104 -9.31 12.70 18.60
C TRP A 104 -10.03 14.01 18.86
N GLN A 105 -9.49 14.82 19.76
CA GLN A 105 -10.12 16.07 20.17
C GLN A 105 -10.37 16.99 18.98
N GLU A 106 -9.42 17.05 18.04
CA GLU A 106 -9.53 17.85 16.83
C GLU A 106 -10.73 17.43 15.93
N ILE A 107 -11.07 16.13 15.94
CA ILE A 107 -12.27 15.65 15.27
C ILE A 107 -13.50 16.10 16.05
N GLN A 108 -13.52 15.87 17.37
CA GLN A 108 -14.68 16.19 18.20
C GLN A 108 -15.02 17.68 18.16
N ASP A 109 -13.99 18.55 18.23
CA ASP A 109 -14.14 20.01 18.15
C ASP A 109 -14.63 20.50 16.77
N SER A 110 -14.44 19.68 15.74
CA SER A 110 -14.87 19.99 14.38
C SER A 110 -16.29 19.48 14.05
N LEU A 111 -16.88 18.67 14.93
CA LEU A 111 -18.24 18.18 14.78
C LEU A 111 -19.25 19.17 15.34
N HIS A 112 -20.44 19.21 14.75
CA HIS A 112 -21.58 19.94 15.31
C HIS A 112 -22.45 19.06 16.16
N ASP A 113 -23.36 19.68 16.92
CA ASP A 113 -24.31 18.98 17.77
C ASP A 113 -25.06 17.91 16.99
N GLY A 114 -24.99 16.66 17.46
CA GLY A 114 -25.61 15.50 16.86
C GLY A 114 -24.82 14.84 15.72
N GLU A 115 -23.74 15.43 15.20
CA GLU A 115 -22.86 14.79 14.23
C GLU A 115 -21.95 13.75 14.91
N LYS A 116 -21.64 12.70 14.19
CA LYS A 116 -20.66 11.68 14.58
C LYS A 116 -19.47 11.71 13.63
N SER A 117 -18.32 11.28 14.09
CA SER A 117 -17.12 11.15 13.23
C SER A 117 -17.37 10.29 11.99
N GLU A 118 -18.25 9.29 12.08
CA GLU A 118 -18.67 8.45 10.95
C GLU A 118 -19.41 9.24 9.87
N ASP A 119 -20.10 10.32 10.22
CA ASP A 119 -20.83 11.18 9.30
C ASP A 119 -19.90 12.17 8.57
N ARG A 120 -18.68 12.36 9.10
CA ARG A 120 -17.70 13.34 8.62
C ARG A 120 -16.36 12.72 8.20
N PRO A 121 -16.37 11.78 7.25
CA PRO A 121 -15.12 11.18 6.76
C PRO A 121 -14.15 12.20 6.14
N ASP A 122 -14.61 13.37 5.73
CA ASP A 122 -13.79 14.48 5.26
C ASP A 122 -12.90 15.05 6.38
N ILE A 123 -13.46 15.25 7.59
CA ILE A 123 -12.72 15.71 8.76
C ILE A 123 -11.74 14.63 9.23
N VAL A 124 -12.22 13.40 9.37
CA VAL A 124 -11.40 12.27 9.81
C VAL A 124 -10.17 12.08 8.91
N ASN A 125 -10.35 12.11 7.60
CA ASN A 125 -9.26 11.97 6.64
C ASN A 125 -8.23 13.10 6.74
N ARG A 126 -8.67 14.35 6.87
CA ARG A 126 -7.78 15.52 6.99
C ARG A 126 -6.95 15.45 8.27
N ILE A 127 -7.58 15.18 9.39
CA ILE A 127 -6.90 15.11 10.69
C ILE A 127 -5.94 13.91 10.70
N PHE A 128 -6.38 12.76 10.20
CA PHE A 128 -5.47 11.62 10.07
C PHE A 128 -4.26 11.92 9.18
N PHE A 129 -4.48 12.58 8.04
CA PHE A 129 -3.39 12.97 7.15
C PHE A 129 -2.40 13.93 7.82
N MET A 130 -2.89 14.93 8.59
CA MET A 130 -2.04 15.85 9.33
C MET A 130 -1.20 15.11 10.38
N LYS A 131 -1.82 14.23 11.18
CA LYS A 131 -1.12 13.43 12.19
C LYS A 131 -0.15 12.41 11.57
N LEU A 132 -0.51 11.84 10.41
CA LEU A 132 0.40 10.98 9.66
C LEU A 132 1.63 11.75 9.16
N ARG A 133 1.45 12.97 8.66
CA ARG A 133 2.56 13.84 8.26
C ARG A 133 3.47 14.14 9.43
N GLU A 134 2.91 14.47 10.59
CA GLU A 134 3.68 14.70 11.82
C GLU A 134 4.45 13.44 12.24
N LEU A 135 3.81 12.25 12.20
CA LEU A 135 4.51 10.99 12.47
C LEU A 135 5.66 10.74 11.48
N MET A 136 5.45 11.04 10.21
CA MET A 136 6.49 10.90 9.17
C MET A 136 7.65 11.88 9.40
N ASP A 137 7.36 13.08 9.83
CA ASP A 137 8.38 14.09 10.14
C ASP A 137 9.17 13.70 11.40
N ASP A 138 8.52 13.15 12.42
CA ASP A 138 9.19 12.58 13.60
C ASP A 138 10.15 11.44 13.22
N ILE A 139 9.71 10.53 12.35
CA ILE A 139 10.53 9.41 11.89
C ILE A 139 11.72 9.89 11.05
N LYS A 140 11.53 10.93 10.25
CA LYS A 140 12.56 11.39 9.30
C LYS A 140 13.58 12.34 9.92
N PHE A 141 13.14 13.16 10.87
CA PHE A 141 13.91 14.32 11.31
C PHE A 141 14.15 14.41 12.84
N SER A 142 13.42 13.62 13.63
CA SER A 142 13.52 13.68 15.10
C SER A 142 14.12 12.42 15.72
N ASP A 143 14.51 11.45 14.90
CA ASP A 143 15.10 10.16 15.32
C ASP A 143 14.33 9.45 16.47
N ILE A 144 13.01 9.66 16.52
CA ILE A 144 12.15 9.18 17.62
C ILE A 144 12.19 7.64 17.77
N LEU A 145 12.46 6.93 16.68
CA LEU A 145 12.64 5.49 16.61
C LEU A 145 14.07 5.12 16.18
N GLY A 146 15.03 6.03 16.31
CA GLY A 146 16.36 5.89 15.76
C GLY A 146 16.45 6.43 14.33
N LYS A 147 17.68 6.50 13.81
CA LYS A 147 17.99 7.14 12.55
C LYS A 147 17.45 6.38 11.37
N ASN A 148 16.60 7.02 10.58
CA ASN A 148 15.88 6.41 9.47
C ASN A 148 16.74 6.32 8.21
N LYS A 149 16.96 5.09 7.72
CA LYS A 149 17.63 4.77 6.45
C LYS A 149 16.67 4.68 5.27
N GLY A 150 15.42 4.30 5.53
CA GLY A 150 14.39 4.18 4.51
C GLY A 150 13.04 3.73 5.05
N TYR A 151 12.01 3.95 4.27
CA TYR A 151 10.64 3.51 4.60
C TYR A 151 9.81 3.20 3.35
N VAL A 152 8.81 2.37 3.55
CA VAL A 152 7.70 2.15 2.60
C VAL A 152 6.40 2.23 3.37
N SER A 153 5.47 3.05 2.93
CA SER A 153 4.16 3.21 3.58
C SER A 153 3.01 3.06 2.59
N MET A 154 1.89 2.53 3.08
CA MET A 154 0.66 2.33 2.32
C MET A 154 -0.55 2.67 3.17
N ILE A 155 -1.49 3.42 2.59
CA ILE A 155 -2.78 3.74 3.21
C ILE A 155 -3.79 2.65 2.83
N GLU A 156 -4.48 2.14 3.83
CA GLU A 156 -5.59 1.21 3.69
C GLU A 156 -6.82 1.76 4.44
N PHE A 157 -8.01 1.45 3.95
CA PHE A 157 -9.25 1.82 4.62
C PHE A 157 -9.90 0.55 5.21
N GLN A 158 -10.12 0.55 6.52
CA GLN A 158 -10.84 -0.55 7.15
C GLN A 158 -12.27 -0.64 6.64
N LYS A 159 -12.89 -1.81 6.74
CA LYS A 159 -14.32 -2.01 6.41
C LYS A 159 -15.25 -1.00 7.10
N ARG A 160 -14.83 -0.43 8.22
CA ARG A 160 -15.54 0.62 8.97
C ARG A 160 -15.25 2.04 8.48
N GLY A 161 -14.40 2.21 7.44
CA GLY A 161 -14.09 3.48 6.82
C GLY A 161 -12.94 4.27 7.45
N LEU A 162 -12.37 3.84 8.58
CA LEU A 162 -11.22 4.55 9.17
C LEU A 162 -9.95 4.29 8.35
N PRO A 163 -9.19 5.36 8.01
CA PRO A 163 -7.91 5.20 7.36
C PRO A 163 -6.86 4.68 8.32
N HIS A 164 -6.00 3.81 7.82
CA HIS A 164 -4.75 3.45 8.46
C HIS A 164 -3.57 3.36 7.52
N CYS A 165 -2.40 3.61 8.09
CA CYS A 165 -1.13 3.51 7.41
C CYS A 165 -0.38 2.29 7.92
N HIS A 166 0.01 1.42 6.99
CA HIS A 166 1.02 0.39 7.22
C HIS A 166 2.36 0.91 6.76
N MET A 167 3.39 0.74 7.58
CA MET A 167 4.71 1.28 7.32
C MET A 167 5.79 0.26 7.68
N MET A 168 6.75 0.07 6.78
CA MET A 168 8.00 -0.62 7.04
C MET A 168 9.11 0.42 7.18
N LEU A 169 9.95 0.28 8.20
CA LEU A 169 11.08 1.15 8.45
C LEU A 169 12.40 0.38 8.45
N TRP A 170 13.42 0.98 7.84
CA TRP A 170 14.81 0.58 7.91
C TRP A 170 15.57 1.62 8.71
N LEU A 171 16.22 1.20 9.77
CA LEU A 171 17.04 2.04 10.65
C LEU A 171 18.53 1.85 10.30
N ASP A 172 19.36 2.82 10.69
CA ASP A 172 20.80 2.64 10.62
C ASP A 172 21.23 1.49 11.54
N GLU A 173 22.37 0.85 11.23
CA GLU A 173 22.84 -0.34 11.92
C GLU A 173 23.05 -0.13 13.42
N GLU A 174 23.46 1.08 13.81
CA GLU A 174 23.68 1.46 15.21
C GLU A 174 22.38 1.55 16.02
N ASP A 175 21.25 1.83 15.35
CA ASP A 175 19.94 1.97 15.96
C ASP A 175 19.05 0.73 15.77
N ALA A 176 19.46 -0.21 14.92
CA ALA A 176 18.67 -1.40 14.62
C ALA A 176 18.49 -2.30 15.84
N PRO A 177 17.28 -2.83 16.11
CA PRO A 177 17.03 -3.76 17.21
C PRO A 177 17.67 -5.14 16.91
N ASN A 178 18.80 -5.44 17.56
CA ASN A 178 19.56 -6.66 17.36
C ASN A 178 19.52 -7.60 18.57
N THR A 179 19.21 -7.08 19.75
CA THR A 179 19.14 -7.85 21.00
C THR A 179 17.73 -7.85 21.59
N ALA A 180 17.48 -8.69 22.57
CA ALA A 180 16.20 -8.72 23.28
C ALA A 180 15.94 -7.43 24.06
N GLU A 181 17.00 -6.80 24.60
CA GLU A 181 16.95 -5.54 25.31
C GLU A 181 16.59 -4.39 24.36
N ASP A 182 17.08 -4.42 23.12
CA ASP A 182 16.70 -3.44 22.10
C ASP A 182 15.20 -3.49 21.79
N TYR A 183 14.59 -4.67 21.87
CA TYR A 183 13.16 -4.82 21.61
C TYR A 183 12.32 -3.99 22.58
N ASP A 184 12.68 -4.01 23.88
CA ASP A 184 11.97 -3.24 24.91
C ASP A 184 12.12 -1.73 24.74
N ARG A 185 13.15 -1.25 24.03
CA ARG A 185 13.35 0.16 23.67
C ARG A 185 12.32 0.65 22.65
N PHE A 186 11.97 -0.19 21.67
CA PHE A 186 11.06 0.17 20.59
C PHE A 186 9.60 -0.19 20.86
N THR A 187 9.39 -1.30 21.59
CA THR A 187 8.09 -1.96 21.66
C THR A 187 7.78 -2.43 23.07
N CYS A 188 6.62 -2.06 23.57
CA CYS A 188 6.08 -2.54 24.83
C CYS A 188 4.81 -3.37 24.56
N ALA A 189 4.68 -4.53 25.24
CA ALA A 189 3.47 -5.36 25.16
C ALA A 189 2.86 -5.60 26.55
N GLU A 190 2.98 -4.61 27.45
CA GLU A 190 2.48 -4.64 28.80
C GLU A 190 1.63 -3.41 29.11
N PHE A 191 0.70 -3.53 30.07
CA PHE A 191 0.08 -2.37 30.69
C PHE A 191 1.13 -1.62 31.51
N PRO A 192 1.22 -0.30 31.38
CA PRO A 192 1.98 0.51 32.34
C PRO A 192 1.35 0.41 33.73
N ALA A 193 2.10 0.70 34.76
CA ALA A 193 1.51 0.85 36.10
C ALA A 193 0.37 1.89 36.06
N PRO A 194 -0.71 1.69 36.81
CA PRO A 194 -1.89 2.55 36.70
C PRO A 194 -1.64 4.02 37.07
N GLY A 195 -0.59 4.32 37.85
CA GLY A 195 -0.25 5.68 38.22
C GLY A 195 -1.31 6.39 39.07
N GLU A 196 -0.99 7.59 39.54
CA GLU A 196 -1.93 8.48 40.23
C GLU A 196 -2.82 9.22 39.24
N ASP A 197 -4.03 9.57 39.63
CA ASP A 197 -4.97 10.33 38.80
C ASP A 197 -4.36 11.64 38.32
N GLY A 198 -4.49 11.91 37.02
CA GLY A 198 -3.89 13.12 36.40
C GLY A 198 -2.41 13.01 36.07
N SER A 199 -1.74 11.89 36.39
CA SER A 199 -0.36 11.65 35.98
C SER A 199 -0.26 11.20 34.54
N LYS A 200 0.88 11.48 33.85
CA LYS A 200 1.18 10.94 32.52
C LYS A 200 1.17 9.40 32.49
N GLN A 201 1.50 8.77 33.59
CA GLN A 201 1.49 7.31 33.72
C GLN A 201 0.06 6.77 33.69
N ARG A 202 -0.88 7.45 34.40
CA ARG A 202 -2.30 7.12 34.35
C ARG A 202 -2.87 7.34 32.96
N GLU A 203 -2.54 8.45 32.32
CA GLU A 203 -2.96 8.73 30.95
C GLU A 203 -2.49 7.64 29.99
N LEU A 204 -1.20 7.24 30.05
CA LEU A 204 -0.69 6.15 29.22
C LEU A 204 -1.41 4.83 29.50
N HIS A 205 -1.66 4.49 30.77
CA HIS A 205 -2.38 3.28 31.15
C HIS A 205 -3.78 3.25 30.52
N ASP A 206 -4.52 4.35 30.62
CA ASP A 206 -5.89 4.44 30.10
C ASP A 206 -5.93 4.43 28.57
N LEU A 207 -4.95 5.07 27.91
CA LEU A 207 -4.78 5.01 26.46
C LEU A 207 -4.52 3.57 25.99
N VAL A 208 -3.61 2.85 26.66
CA VAL A 208 -3.32 1.44 26.32
C VAL A 208 -4.55 0.57 26.54
N ALA A 209 -5.25 0.73 27.66
CA ALA A 209 -6.48 -0.02 27.95
C ALA A 209 -7.59 0.21 26.90
N SER A 210 -7.69 1.45 26.39
CA SER A 210 -8.73 1.81 25.43
C SER A 210 -8.38 1.49 23.98
N LEU A 211 -7.10 1.55 23.60
CA LEU A 211 -6.67 1.52 22.19
C LEU A 211 -5.77 0.33 21.83
N MET A 212 -5.00 -0.22 22.78
CA MET A 212 -3.99 -1.24 22.49
C MET A 212 -4.32 -2.62 23.08
N VAL A 213 -5.59 -2.90 23.31
CA VAL A 213 -6.03 -4.23 23.75
C VAL A 213 -6.73 -4.96 22.60
N HIS A 214 -6.27 -6.17 22.31
CA HIS A 214 -7.04 -7.08 21.48
C HIS A 214 -8.26 -7.52 22.28
N GLY A 215 -9.45 -7.11 21.84
CA GLY A 215 -10.68 -7.42 22.58
C GLY A 215 -10.79 -8.92 22.85
N PRO A 216 -11.00 -9.33 24.12
CA PRO A 216 -10.97 -10.74 24.51
C PRO A 216 -12.04 -11.52 23.76
N CYS A 217 -11.59 -12.32 22.80
CA CYS A 217 -12.46 -13.17 21.97
C CYS A 217 -12.63 -14.55 22.60
N VAL A 218 -11.55 -15.16 23.08
CA VAL A 218 -11.57 -16.50 23.68
C VAL A 218 -12.19 -16.43 25.08
N GLY A 219 -13.28 -17.16 25.27
CA GLY A 219 -13.98 -17.24 26.57
C GLY A 219 -14.78 -15.99 26.97
N VAL A 220 -14.81 -14.94 26.13
CA VAL A 220 -15.50 -13.68 26.42
C VAL A 220 -16.40 -13.26 25.25
N ASN A 221 -15.87 -13.11 24.06
CA ASN A 221 -16.62 -12.68 22.87
C ASN A 221 -16.39 -13.65 21.70
N GLU A 222 -17.10 -14.74 21.69
CA GLU A 222 -17.01 -15.78 20.65
C GLU A 222 -17.64 -15.37 19.31
N GLU A 223 -18.37 -14.25 19.27
CA GLU A 223 -18.87 -13.65 18.02
C GLU A 223 -17.83 -12.68 17.37
N SER A 224 -16.65 -12.54 17.97
CA SER A 224 -15.59 -11.73 17.41
C SER A 224 -15.13 -12.28 16.06
N PRO A 225 -14.89 -11.43 15.04
CA PRO A 225 -14.42 -11.88 13.71
C PRO A 225 -13.10 -12.67 13.71
N CYS A 226 -12.30 -12.55 14.75
CA CYS A 226 -11.04 -13.29 14.91
C CYS A 226 -11.21 -14.63 15.64
N TYR A 227 -12.40 -14.95 16.15
CA TYR A 227 -12.64 -16.20 16.87
C TYR A 227 -13.00 -17.32 15.91
N ASN A 228 -12.19 -18.36 15.90
CA ASN A 228 -12.45 -19.57 15.13
C ASN A 228 -13.33 -20.52 15.96
N LYS A 229 -14.60 -20.62 15.58
CA LYS A 229 -15.59 -21.45 16.29
C LYS A 229 -15.28 -22.95 16.28
N GLN A 230 -14.54 -23.44 15.26
CA GLN A 230 -14.17 -24.85 15.15
C GLN A 230 -13.10 -25.24 16.16
N ASN A 231 -12.04 -24.41 16.21
CA ASN A 231 -10.88 -24.68 17.06
C ASN A 231 -10.98 -24.02 18.44
N LYS A 232 -12.01 -23.18 18.68
CA LYS A 232 -12.18 -22.36 19.90
C LYS A 232 -10.96 -21.49 20.22
N THR A 233 -10.29 -20.98 19.20
CA THR A 233 -9.07 -20.19 19.30
C THR A 233 -9.20 -18.86 18.56
N CYS A 234 -8.33 -17.92 18.90
CA CYS A 234 -8.20 -16.67 18.16
C CYS A 234 -7.26 -16.85 16.95
N GLU A 235 -7.69 -16.48 15.75
CA GLU A 235 -6.87 -16.51 14.53
C GLU A 235 -5.61 -15.63 14.62
N LYS A 236 -5.61 -14.66 15.55
CA LYS A 236 -4.45 -13.81 15.85
C LYS A 236 -3.63 -14.31 17.04
N SER A 237 -3.92 -15.53 17.51
CA SER A 237 -3.22 -16.18 18.62
C SER A 237 -3.25 -15.36 19.93
N PHE A 238 -4.39 -14.72 20.24
CA PHE A 238 -4.65 -14.14 21.55
C PHE A 238 -5.53 -15.09 22.40
N PRO A 239 -5.34 -15.13 23.74
CA PRO A 239 -4.31 -14.44 24.52
C PRO A 239 -2.91 -14.99 24.23
N LYS A 240 -1.90 -14.10 24.27
CA LYS A 240 -0.49 -14.48 24.17
C LYS A 240 -0.03 -15.15 25.46
N GLU A 241 1.13 -15.77 25.45
CA GLU A 241 1.73 -16.35 26.66
C GLU A 241 2.41 -15.27 27.51
N PHE A 242 2.53 -15.51 28.82
CA PHE A 242 3.36 -14.69 29.67
C PHE A 242 4.83 -14.98 29.42
N ASN A 243 5.64 -13.92 29.38
CA ASN A 243 7.08 -13.98 29.23
C ASN A 243 7.74 -12.92 30.10
N LYS A 244 8.72 -13.30 30.92
CA LYS A 244 9.44 -12.38 31.82
C LYS A 244 10.36 -11.43 31.06
N PHE A 245 10.86 -11.83 29.91
CA PHE A 245 11.81 -11.10 29.08
C PHE A 245 11.37 -11.17 27.62
N SER A 246 11.71 -10.15 26.85
CA SER A 246 11.68 -10.25 25.40
C SER A 246 12.71 -11.26 24.92
N ILE A 247 12.43 -12.01 23.87
CA ILE A 247 13.28 -13.07 23.37
C ILE A 247 13.54 -12.85 21.89
N HIS A 248 14.81 -12.77 21.54
CA HIS A 248 15.25 -12.88 20.16
C HIS A 248 15.37 -14.37 19.85
N GLY A 249 14.27 -14.96 19.36
CA GLY A 249 14.20 -16.41 19.19
C GLY A 249 14.44 -16.86 17.75
N ASP A 250 14.69 -18.17 17.58
CA ASP A 250 14.77 -18.86 16.29
C ASP A 250 13.42 -18.87 15.53
N SER A 251 12.35 -18.41 16.18
CA SER A 251 11.04 -18.25 15.57
C SER A 251 10.99 -17.02 14.65
N ASN A 252 10.23 -17.13 13.57
CA ASN A 252 10.04 -16.03 12.60
C ASN A 252 9.38 -14.77 13.18
N TYR A 253 8.96 -14.80 14.45
CA TYR A 253 8.28 -13.73 15.15
C TYR A 253 8.96 -13.41 16.48
N PRO A 254 9.10 -12.12 16.86
CA PRO A 254 9.66 -11.73 18.13
C PRO A 254 8.70 -12.13 19.27
N VAL A 255 9.26 -12.53 20.39
CA VAL A 255 8.51 -12.73 21.63
C VAL A 255 8.76 -11.54 22.52
N TYR A 256 7.70 -10.77 22.80
CA TYR A 256 7.78 -9.58 23.65
C TYR A 256 7.57 -9.93 25.12
N ARG A 257 8.21 -9.17 26.01
CA ARG A 257 7.97 -9.24 27.44
C ARG A 257 6.49 -9.00 27.74
N ARG A 258 5.89 -9.91 28.54
CA ARG A 258 4.50 -9.89 29.02
C ARG A 258 4.48 -10.51 30.40
N ARG A 259 4.85 -9.73 31.42
CA ARG A 259 4.94 -10.26 32.79
C ARG A 259 3.56 -10.61 33.32
N SER A 260 3.52 -11.73 34.07
CA SER A 260 2.34 -12.09 34.84
C SER A 260 2.15 -11.12 36.00
N PRO A 261 0.96 -11.05 36.60
CA PRO A 261 0.76 -10.22 37.81
C PRO A 261 1.71 -10.56 38.95
N GLU A 262 2.07 -11.86 39.09
CA GLU A 262 3.04 -12.35 40.08
C GLU A 262 4.46 -11.88 39.80
N ASP A 263 4.76 -11.58 38.55
CA ASP A 263 6.07 -11.09 38.08
C ASP A 263 6.10 -9.54 37.94
N GLY A 264 5.10 -8.84 38.48
CA GLY A 264 4.99 -7.38 38.43
C GLY A 264 4.30 -6.81 37.20
N GLY A 265 3.57 -7.64 36.45
CA GLY A 265 2.69 -7.17 35.36
C GLY A 265 1.41 -6.54 35.88
N HIS A 266 0.86 -5.59 35.12
CA HIS A 266 -0.36 -4.87 35.48
C HIS A 266 -1.59 -5.38 34.73
N LYS A 267 -2.78 -5.02 35.22
CA LYS A 267 -4.09 -5.34 34.64
C LYS A 267 -4.87 -4.08 34.39
N ALA A 268 -5.83 -4.15 33.50
CA ALA A 268 -6.82 -3.09 33.28
C ALA A 268 -8.21 -3.68 33.15
N ASN A 269 -9.26 -2.89 33.38
CA ASN A 269 -10.62 -3.22 33.04
C ASN A 269 -10.98 -2.58 31.71
N ILE A 270 -11.55 -3.34 30.80
CA ILE A 270 -12.04 -2.83 29.51
C ILE A 270 -13.53 -3.05 29.37
N TYR A 271 -14.24 -2.06 28.85
CA TYR A 271 -15.67 -2.18 28.60
C TYR A 271 -15.95 -2.97 27.31
N VAL A 272 -16.63 -4.08 27.45
CA VAL A 272 -17.02 -4.96 26.34
C VAL A 272 -18.48 -4.70 25.96
N ARG A 273 -18.69 -3.96 24.86
CA ARG A 273 -20.02 -3.44 24.46
C ARG A 273 -21.13 -4.50 24.40
N HIS A 274 -20.86 -5.66 23.80
CA HIS A 274 -21.89 -6.69 23.61
C HIS A 274 -22.28 -7.38 24.95
N LEU A 275 -21.40 -7.31 25.96
CA LEU A 275 -21.69 -7.81 27.31
C LEU A 275 -22.26 -6.73 28.23
N GLY A 276 -22.16 -5.46 27.85
CA GLY A 276 -22.60 -4.31 28.66
C GLY A 276 -21.85 -4.19 29.99
N LYS A 277 -20.63 -4.74 30.11
CA LYS A 277 -19.86 -4.76 31.37
C LYS A 277 -18.36 -4.62 31.12
N GLU A 278 -17.67 -4.27 32.20
CA GLU A 278 -16.20 -4.30 32.24
C GLU A 278 -15.69 -5.73 32.45
N VAL A 279 -14.58 -6.04 31.78
CA VAL A 279 -13.88 -7.32 31.86
C VAL A 279 -12.41 -7.06 32.19
N PRO A 280 -11.85 -7.74 33.19
CA PRO A 280 -10.44 -7.61 33.51
C PRO A 280 -9.59 -8.28 32.43
N VAL A 281 -8.54 -7.57 32.00
CA VAL A 281 -7.54 -8.05 31.03
C VAL A 281 -6.13 -7.83 31.58
N ASP A 282 -5.21 -8.65 31.13
CA ASP A 282 -3.80 -8.60 31.52
C ASP A 282 -2.89 -8.45 30.29
N ASN A 283 -1.58 -8.49 30.49
CA ASN A 283 -0.59 -8.29 29.46
C ASN A 283 -0.68 -9.26 28.27
N ARG A 284 -1.38 -10.39 28.41
CA ARG A 284 -1.60 -11.35 27.31
C ARG A 284 -2.48 -10.79 26.19
N TRP A 285 -3.25 -9.75 26.48
CA TRP A 285 -4.18 -9.13 25.53
C TRP A 285 -3.65 -7.83 24.92
N VAL A 286 -2.49 -7.33 25.39
CA VAL A 286 -1.93 -6.05 24.92
C VAL A 286 -1.34 -6.23 23.52
N VAL A 287 -1.69 -5.35 22.59
CA VAL A 287 -1.07 -5.23 21.27
C VAL A 287 0.25 -4.46 21.41
N PRO A 288 1.35 -4.91 20.80
CA PRO A 288 2.64 -4.23 20.90
C PRO A 288 2.56 -2.76 20.46
N TYR A 289 3.13 -1.86 21.25
CA TYR A 289 3.07 -0.41 21.01
C TYR A 289 4.36 0.28 21.48
N ASN A 290 4.57 1.53 21.04
CA ASN A 290 5.64 2.39 21.56
C ASN A 290 5.02 3.44 22.48
N PRO A 291 5.47 3.58 23.75
CA PRO A 291 4.88 4.50 24.71
C PRO A 291 4.95 5.98 24.30
N VAL A 292 6.03 6.40 23.65
CA VAL A 292 6.21 7.79 23.20
C VAL A 292 5.22 8.12 22.09
N LEU A 293 5.12 7.25 21.09
CA LEU A 293 4.16 7.42 20.01
C LEU A 293 2.71 7.34 20.50
N MET A 294 2.45 6.47 21.47
CA MET A 294 1.13 6.31 22.08
C MET A 294 0.66 7.60 22.77
N MET A 295 1.53 8.22 23.59
CA MET A 295 1.26 9.47 24.25
C MET A 295 1.09 10.64 23.28
N LYS A 296 1.95 10.71 22.25
CA LYS A 296 1.92 11.79 21.28
C LYS A 296 0.68 11.75 20.37
N PHE A 297 0.36 10.59 19.84
CA PHE A 297 -0.68 10.46 18.80
C PHE A 297 -2.03 9.99 19.30
N GLN A 298 -2.11 9.43 20.51
CA GLN A 298 -3.34 8.93 21.14
C GLN A 298 -4.21 8.12 20.16
N ALA A 299 -3.59 7.13 19.51
CA ALA A 299 -4.17 6.33 18.45
C ALA A 299 -3.84 4.84 18.61
N HIS A 300 -4.58 3.98 17.92
CA HIS A 300 -4.12 2.61 17.77
C HIS A 300 -2.88 2.60 16.87
N ILE A 301 -1.72 2.56 17.49
CA ILE A 301 -0.41 2.54 16.82
C ILE A 301 0.38 1.31 17.24
N ASN A 302 0.30 0.25 16.41
CA ASN A 302 1.04 -0.97 16.63
C ASN A 302 2.47 -0.82 16.10
N VAL A 303 3.45 -1.19 16.92
CA VAL A 303 4.87 -1.19 16.55
C VAL A 303 5.43 -2.57 16.78
N GLU A 304 5.87 -3.23 15.73
CA GLU A 304 6.43 -4.58 15.78
C GLU A 304 7.85 -4.63 15.23
N ILE A 305 8.69 -5.42 15.87
CA ILE A 305 10.03 -5.75 15.38
C ILE A 305 9.90 -6.79 14.26
N VAL A 306 10.62 -6.61 13.17
CA VAL A 306 10.68 -7.60 12.08
C VAL A 306 11.88 -8.52 12.32
N ALA A 307 11.66 -9.66 12.97
CA ALA A 307 12.71 -10.57 13.34
C ALA A 307 13.31 -11.34 12.14
N SER A 308 12.50 -11.68 11.12
CA SER A 308 12.96 -12.53 10.01
C SER A 308 12.44 -12.10 8.64
N VAL A 309 13.15 -12.56 7.61
CA VAL A 309 12.75 -12.40 6.19
C VAL A 309 11.46 -13.17 5.88
N ALA A 310 11.15 -14.24 6.59
CA ALA A 310 9.92 -15.01 6.36
C ALA A 310 8.65 -14.19 6.63
N GLY A 311 8.71 -13.21 7.55
CA GLY A 311 7.64 -12.26 7.81
C GLY A 311 7.38 -11.27 6.67
N LEU A 312 8.36 -11.04 5.78
CA LEU A 312 8.23 -10.06 4.68
C LEU A 312 7.05 -10.34 3.75
N LYS A 313 6.81 -11.61 3.40
CA LYS A 313 5.68 -11.98 2.54
C LYS A 313 4.35 -11.55 3.15
N TYR A 314 4.21 -11.66 4.47
CA TYR A 314 3.04 -11.22 5.22
C TYR A 314 2.94 -9.70 5.24
N LEU A 315 4.04 -9.00 5.51
CA LEU A 315 4.08 -7.53 5.52
C LEU A 315 3.76 -6.95 4.13
N PHE A 316 4.36 -7.51 3.08
CA PHE A 316 4.06 -7.10 1.72
C PHE A 316 2.63 -7.39 1.30
N LYS A 317 1.96 -8.40 1.88
CA LYS A 317 0.54 -8.64 1.65
C LYS A 317 -0.30 -7.42 2.06
N TYR A 318 0.06 -6.72 3.14
CA TYR A 318 -0.64 -5.50 3.56
C TYR A 318 -0.29 -4.30 2.67
N ILE A 319 0.96 -4.18 2.23
CA ILE A 319 1.42 -3.07 1.38
C ILE A 319 0.97 -3.23 -0.08
N SER A 320 0.81 -4.48 -0.56
CA SER A 320 0.39 -4.78 -1.92
C SER A 320 -1.03 -5.35 -2.04
N LYS A 321 -1.79 -5.38 -0.94
CA LYS A 321 -3.18 -5.82 -0.95
C LYS A 321 -4.00 -4.82 -1.75
N GLY A 322 -4.52 -5.27 -2.89
CA GLY A 322 -5.49 -4.52 -3.67
C GLY A 322 -6.77 -4.23 -2.86
N ALA A 323 -7.61 -3.35 -3.37
CA ALA A 323 -8.92 -3.07 -2.80
C ALA A 323 -9.69 -4.38 -2.54
N ASP A 324 -10.47 -4.42 -1.46
CA ASP A 324 -11.34 -5.56 -1.20
C ASP A 324 -12.28 -5.77 -2.39
N LEU A 325 -12.12 -6.93 -3.05
CA LEU A 325 -12.95 -7.29 -4.19
C LEU A 325 -14.28 -7.86 -3.68
N VAL A 326 -15.38 -7.30 -4.15
CA VAL A 326 -16.69 -7.93 -3.98
C VAL A 326 -16.79 -9.02 -5.06
N MET A 327 -16.79 -10.27 -4.65
CA MET A 327 -17.11 -11.40 -5.53
C MET A 327 -18.59 -11.30 -5.90
N VAL A 328 -18.88 -10.72 -7.07
CA VAL A 328 -20.21 -10.81 -7.68
C VAL A 328 -20.25 -12.12 -8.46
N GLU A 329 -20.91 -13.11 -7.89
CA GLU A 329 -21.21 -14.34 -8.58
C GLU A 329 -22.21 -14.02 -9.72
N ARG A 330 -21.73 -13.91 -10.95
CA ARG A 330 -22.60 -13.87 -12.12
C ARG A 330 -23.18 -15.29 -12.28
N LYS A 331 -24.42 -15.50 -11.89
CA LYS A 331 -25.18 -16.66 -12.39
C LYS A 331 -25.28 -16.51 -13.90
N GLU A 332 -24.46 -17.25 -14.63
CA GLU A 332 -24.63 -17.40 -16.07
C GLU A 332 -26.00 -18.06 -16.29
N VAL A 333 -26.92 -17.30 -16.84
CA VAL A 333 -28.12 -17.89 -17.44
C VAL A 333 -27.62 -18.75 -18.59
N GLU A 334 -27.79 -20.05 -18.46
CA GLU A 334 -27.44 -21.04 -19.49
C GLU A 334 -28.07 -20.62 -20.81
N LYS A 335 -27.28 -20.03 -21.69
CA LYS A 335 -27.61 -19.87 -23.11
C LYS A 335 -26.86 -20.91 -23.88
N SER A 336 -27.66 -21.87 -24.37
CA SER A 336 -27.45 -22.85 -25.47
C SER A 336 -26.03 -22.93 -26.03
N LYS A 337 -25.49 -24.12 -25.93
CA LYS A 337 -24.29 -24.64 -26.60
C LYS A 337 -24.29 -24.30 -28.09
N SER A 338 -23.39 -23.38 -28.49
CA SER A 338 -22.88 -23.32 -29.86
C SER A 338 -21.36 -23.37 -29.77
N PRO A 339 -20.68 -24.30 -30.41
CA PRO A 339 -19.24 -24.41 -30.41
C PRO A 339 -18.65 -23.36 -31.35
N SER A 340 -17.61 -22.68 -30.93
CA SER A 340 -16.81 -21.69 -31.61
C SER A 340 -17.22 -20.21 -31.43
N LYS A 341 -16.89 -19.65 -30.26
CA LYS A 341 -16.53 -18.20 -30.16
C LYS A 341 -15.30 -18.08 -29.28
N LYS A 342 -14.22 -17.52 -29.85
CA LYS A 342 -13.06 -17.02 -29.08
C LYS A 342 -13.58 -16.32 -27.85
N LYS A 343 -13.03 -16.63 -26.65
CA LYS A 343 -13.34 -15.93 -25.41
C LYS A 343 -13.26 -14.43 -25.71
N PRO A 344 -14.28 -13.62 -25.37
CA PRO A 344 -14.17 -12.18 -25.54
C PRO A 344 -12.93 -11.72 -24.77
N ALA A 345 -12.12 -10.89 -25.42
CA ALA A 345 -10.93 -10.31 -24.79
C ALA A 345 -11.34 -9.70 -23.43
N GLU A 346 -10.67 -10.12 -22.37
CA GLU A 346 -10.97 -9.64 -21.00
C GLU A 346 -10.91 -8.12 -21.00
N ASN A 347 -12.03 -7.47 -20.65
CA ASN A 347 -12.05 -6.04 -20.49
C ASN A 347 -11.55 -5.69 -19.07
N GLU A 348 -10.24 -5.48 -18.94
CA GLU A 348 -9.59 -5.14 -17.64
C GLU A 348 -10.24 -3.93 -16.96
N VAL A 349 -10.70 -2.93 -17.71
CA VAL A 349 -11.40 -1.76 -17.16
C VAL A 349 -12.72 -2.15 -16.52
N GLN A 350 -13.50 -2.98 -17.22
CA GLN A 350 -14.78 -3.45 -16.70
C GLN A 350 -14.59 -4.35 -15.47
N ASN A 351 -13.60 -5.23 -15.51
CA ASN A 351 -13.25 -6.08 -14.37
C ASN A 351 -12.79 -5.24 -13.17
N PHE A 352 -11.99 -4.20 -13.40
CA PHE A 352 -11.56 -3.28 -12.35
C PHE A 352 -12.74 -2.54 -11.68
N ILE A 353 -13.71 -2.08 -12.47
CA ILE A 353 -14.90 -1.38 -11.94
C ILE A 353 -15.82 -2.33 -11.19
N ASN A 354 -16.11 -3.50 -11.77
CA ASN A 354 -17.12 -4.42 -11.25
C ASN A 354 -16.69 -5.16 -9.97
N ALA A 355 -15.37 -5.25 -9.74
CA ALA A 355 -14.82 -6.05 -8.65
C ALA A 355 -14.42 -5.22 -7.42
N ARG A 356 -14.53 -3.88 -7.47
CA ARG A 356 -13.96 -3.00 -6.45
C ARG A 356 -15.02 -2.36 -5.58
N TYR A 357 -14.85 -2.49 -4.25
CA TYR A 357 -15.59 -1.72 -3.26
C TYR A 357 -14.78 -0.50 -2.84
N VAL A 358 -15.40 0.69 -2.88
CA VAL A 358 -14.81 1.96 -2.41
C VAL A 358 -15.78 2.59 -1.42
N GLY A 359 -15.35 2.75 -0.18
CA GLY A 359 -16.12 3.45 0.85
C GLY A 359 -15.96 4.97 0.74
N ALA A 360 -16.82 5.73 1.44
CA ALA A 360 -16.82 7.19 1.40
C ALA A 360 -15.49 7.81 1.85
N SER A 361 -14.83 7.22 2.84
CA SER A 361 -13.54 7.69 3.34
C SER A 361 -12.45 7.56 2.28
N GLU A 362 -12.33 6.39 1.61
CA GLU A 362 -11.40 6.21 0.48
C GLU A 362 -11.74 7.15 -0.68
N ALA A 363 -13.03 7.27 -1.02
CA ALA A 363 -13.49 8.15 -2.09
C ALA A 363 -13.04 9.61 -1.85
N LEU A 364 -13.23 10.12 -0.65
CA LEU A 364 -12.80 11.46 -0.27
C LEU A 364 -11.28 11.61 -0.26
N TRP A 365 -10.54 10.64 0.29
CA TRP A 365 -9.08 10.63 0.26
C TRP A 365 -8.55 10.81 -1.16
N ARG A 366 -9.12 10.05 -2.08
CA ARG A 366 -8.76 10.08 -3.51
C ARG A 366 -9.19 11.37 -4.20
N LEU A 367 -10.37 11.91 -3.86
CA LEU A 367 -10.85 13.21 -4.39
C LEU A 367 -10.01 14.38 -3.88
N MET A 368 -9.51 14.30 -2.65
CA MET A 368 -8.59 15.30 -2.09
C MET A 368 -7.17 15.20 -2.66
N GLY A 369 -6.88 14.20 -3.48
CA GLY A 369 -5.55 14.00 -4.09
C GLY A 369 -4.47 13.56 -3.10
N LEU A 370 -4.85 12.96 -1.97
CA LEU A 370 -3.91 12.49 -0.97
C LEU A 370 -3.23 11.19 -1.41
N ASN A 371 -1.93 11.05 -1.12
CA ASN A 371 -1.15 9.89 -1.52
C ASN A 371 -1.60 8.63 -0.78
N MET A 372 -1.67 7.52 -1.50
CA MET A 372 -1.93 6.20 -0.94
C MET A 372 -0.66 5.42 -0.60
N HIS A 373 0.47 5.81 -1.19
CA HIS A 373 1.75 5.12 -1.06
C HIS A 373 2.88 6.14 -1.07
N GLU A 374 3.84 5.97 -0.16
CA GLU A 374 5.09 6.72 -0.13
C GLU A 374 6.25 5.78 0.17
N MET A 375 7.43 6.11 -0.35
CA MET A 375 8.66 5.37 -0.08
C MET A 375 9.90 6.27 -0.13
N SER A 376 10.91 5.88 0.60
CA SER A 376 12.25 6.44 0.56
C SER A 376 13.28 5.31 0.79
N PRO A 377 14.37 5.26 0.03
CA PRO A 377 14.67 6.08 -1.15
C PRO A 377 13.76 5.75 -2.34
N PRO A 378 13.69 6.63 -3.36
CA PRO A 378 12.98 6.33 -4.59
C PRO A 378 13.67 5.19 -5.34
N VAL A 379 12.87 4.34 -5.99
CA VAL A 379 13.36 3.22 -6.81
C VAL A 379 13.36 3.62 -8.28
N THR A 380 14.50 3.50 -8.94
CA THR A 380 14.63 3.68 -10.38
C THR A 380 14.62 2.32 -11.08
N LYS A 381 13.73 2.16 -12.07
CA LYS A 381 13.64 0.93 -12.85
C LYS A 381 14.64 0.93 -13.98
N LEU A 382 15.50 -0.07 -13.99
CA LEU A 382 16.42 -0.35 -15.09
C LEU A 382 15.82 -1.46 -15.98
N PRO A 383 15.49 -1.19 -17.25
CA PRO A 383 14.99 -2.22 -18.15
C PRO A 383 16.08 -3.26 -18.44
N ILE A 384 15.72 -4.54 -18.30
CA ILE A 384 16.55 -5.68 -18.69
C ILE A 384 15.75 -6.49 -19.70
N HIS A 385 16.34 -6.76 -20.85
CA HIS A 385 15.71 -7.51 -21.92
C HIS A 385 16.76 -8.25 -22.78
N LEU A 386 16.32 -9.30 -23.45
CA LEU A 386 17.12 -9.95 -24.49
C LEU A 386 17.27 -8.99 -25.69
N PRO A 387 18.26 -9.21 -26.58
CA PRO A 387 18.36 -8.45 -27.81
C PRO A 387 17.01 -8.38 -28.51
N ASP A 388 16.57 -7.15 -28.82
CA ASP A 388 15.26 -6.84 -29.46
C ASP A 388 14.01 -7.34 -28.69
N GLY A 389 14.20 -7.86 -27.48
CA GLY A 389 13.11 -8.40 -26.64
C GLY A 389 12.37 -7.37 -25.75
N HIS A 390 12.76 -6.09 -25.80
CA HIS A 390 12.10 -5.04 -25.04
C HIS A 390 10.72 -4.72 -25.58
N LEU A 391 9.86 -4.21 -24.70
CA LEU A 391 8.52 -3.82 -25.07
C LEU A 391 8.55 -2.53 -25.89
N ALA A 392 7.96 -2.57 -27.07
CA ALA A 392 7.75 -1.41 -27.93
C ALA A 392 6.25 -1.11 -28.05
N PHE A 393 5.94 0.14 -28.40
CA PHE A 393 4.57 0.62 -28.50
C PHE A 393 4.34 1.22 -29.87
N VAL A 394 3.18 0.92 -30.42
CA VAL A 394 2.74 1.48 -31.69
C VAL A 394 1.33 2.04 -31.60
N GLU A 395 1.11 3.21 -32.17
CA GLU A 395 -0.22 3.79 -32.31
C GLU A 395 -0.89 3.27 -33.57
N MET A 396 -2.11 2.72 -33.42
CA MET A 396 -2.91 2.21 -34.54
C MET A 396 -3.37 3.36 -35.44
N ILE A 397 -3.31 3.14 -36.74
CA ILE A 397 -3.74 4.15 -37.73
C ILE A 397 -5.26 4.13 -37.84
N ASP A 398 -5.89 5.27 -37.61
CA ASP A 398 -7.30 5.43 -37.92
C ASP A 398 -7.44 5.71 -39.42
N THR A 399 -7.96 4.73 -40.16
CA THR A 399 -8.15 4.81 -41.63
C THR A 399 -9.48 5.43 -42.02
N LYS A 400 -10.37 5.72 -41.04
CA LYS A 400 -11.67 6.33 -41.35
C LYS A 400 -11.52 7.77 -41.84
N ASN A 401 -12.10 8.08 -42.96
CA ASN A 401 -12.08 9.40 -43.58
C ASN A 401 -10.70 9.94 -43.97
N LYS A 402 -9.72 9.06 -44.23
CA LYS A 402 -8.39 9.42 -44.72
C LYS A 402 -8.17 8.97 -46.15
N THR A 403 -7.44 9.79 -46.90
CA THR A 403 -6.97 9.46 -48.24
C THR A 403 -5.85 8.41 -48.16
N GLN A 404 -5.61 7.69 -49.26
CA GLN A 404 -4.51 6.70 -49.32
C GLN A 404 -3.15 7.34 -48.99
N ALA A 405 -2.89 8.54 -49.48
CA ALA A 405 -1.65 9.27 -49.22
C ALA A 405 -1.45 9.60 -47.70
N GLU A 406 -2.53 9.96 -47.00
CA GLU A 406 -2.49 10.20 -45.55
C GLU A 406 -2.29 8.92 -44.75
N ILE A 407 -2.83 7.77 -45.23
CA ILE A 407 -2.60 6.47 -44.62
C ILE A 407 -1.15 6.05 -44.81
N ASP A 408 -0.59 6.24 -45.99
CA ASP A 408 0.81 5.88 -46.30
C ASP A 408 1.80 6.75 -45.50
N ALA A 409 1.52 8.05 -45.38
CA ALA A 409 2.31 8.94 -44.53
C ALA A 409 2.24 8.54 -43.03
N ALA A 410 1.05 8.13 -42.56
CA ALA A 410 0.89 7.64 -41.19
C ALA A 410 1.63 6.32 -40.95
N ARG A 411 1.69 5.42 -41.93
CA ARG A 411 2.48 4.17 -41.86
C ARG A 411 3.98 4.44 -41.78
N GLU A 412 4.49 5.36 -42.56
CA GLU A 412 5.90 5.75 -42.49
C GLU A 412 6.24 6.41 -41.14
N ALA A 413 5.35 7.27 -40.62
CA ALA A 413 5.50 7.83 -39.27
C ALA A 413 5.46 6.75 -38.19
N GLN A 414 4.62 5.72 -38.34
CA GLN A 414 4.52 4.56 -37.44
C GLN A 414 5.82 3.75 -37.44
N LYS A 415 6.38 3.45 -38.62
CA LYS A 415 7.68 2.77 -38.76
C LYS A 415 8.81 3.58 -38.11
N ALA A 416 8.86 4.87 -38.36
CA ALA A 416 9.84 5.77 -37.76
C ALA A 416 9.72 5.81 -36.22
N ALA A 417 8.49 5.78 -35.68
CA ALA A 417 8.24 5.76 -34.25
C ALA A 417 8.73 4.44 -33.60
N ILE A 418 8.57 3.31 -34.27
CA ILE A 418 9.12 2.02 -33.81
C ILE A 418 10.64 2.04 -33.85
N ALA A 419 11.25 2.49 -34.95
CA ALA A 419 12.68 2.57 -35.08
C ALA A 419 13.34 3.40 -33.95
N ARG A 420 12.70 4.49 -33.51
CA ARG A 420 13.17 5.28 -32.36
C ARG A 420 13.15 4.52 -31.04
N GLN A 421 12.42 3.41 -30.94
CA GLN A 421 12.34 2.59 -29.74
C GLN A 421 13.41 1.52 -29.64
N GLU A 422 14.25 1.36 -30.68
CA GLU A 422 15.41 0.47 -30.69
C GLU A 422 16.35 0.77 -29.51
N LYS A 423 16.57 2.05 -29.24
CA LYS A 423 17.44 2.51 -28.15
C LYS A 423 16.74 2.42 -26.81
N THR A 424 17.33 1.66 -25.90
CA THR A 424 16.91 1.51 -24.51
C THR A 424 18.04 1.90 -23.56
N MET A 425 17.76 2.06 -22.27
CA MET A 425 18.82 2.28 -21.27
C MET A 425 19.86 1.16 -21.29
N LEU A 426 19.43 -0.10 -21.54
CA LEU A 426 20.35 -1.25 -21.57
C LEU A 426 21.23 -1.24 -22.83
N THR A 427 20.64 -0.99 -24.02
CA THR A 427 21.43 -0.94 -25.25
C THR A 427 22.42 0.22 -25.24
N GLU A 428 22.00 1.38 -24.78
CA GLU A 428 22.86 2.56 -24.65
C GLU A 428 23.93 2.42 -23.55
N PHE A 429 23.69 1.57 -22.52
CA PHE A 429 24.75 1.20 -21.58
C PHE A 429 25.90 0.43 -22.27
N PHE A 430 25.58 -0.48 -23.17
CA PHE A 430 26.62 -1.17 -23.95
C PHE A 430 27.34 -0.21 -24.89
N THR A 431 26.61 0.71 -25.51
CA THR A 431 27.20 1.76 -26.33
C THR A 431 28.15 2.67 -25.51
N LEU A 432 27.69 3.10 -24.32
CA LEU A 432 28.48 3.87 -23.38
C LEU A 432 29.81 3.17 -23.02
N ASN A 433 29.75 1.86 -22.72
CA ASN A 433 30.93 1.07 -22.40
C ASN A 433 31.91 0.92 -23.59
N GLN A 434 31.41 0.95 -24.82
CA GLN A 434 32.27 0.93 -26.02
C GLN A 434 32.93 2.27 -26.28
N GLU A 435 32.23 3.37 -26.05
CA GLU A 435 32.69 4.74 -26.36
C GLU A 435 33.53 5.35 -25.22
N HIS A 436 33.25 4.97 -23.98
CA HIS A 436 33.86 5.54 -22.76
C HIS A 436 34.46 4.44 -21.88
N PRO A 437 35.76 4.14 -21.97
CA PRO A 437 36.42 3.09 -21.21
C PRO A 437 36.21 3.17 -19.68
N ALA A 438 36.09 4.39 -19.13
CA ALA A 438 35.81 4.58 -17.69
C ALA A 438 34.43 4.03 -17.25
N ALA A 439 33.50 3.87 -18.16
CA ALA A 439 32.21 3.30 -17.86
C ALA A 439 32.26 1.78 -17.59
N ASN A 440 33.32 1.09 -18.08
CA ASN A 440 33.53 -0.34 -17.89
C ASN A 440 33.77 -0.73 -16.40
N ASP A 441 34.15 0.24 -15.57
CA ASP A 441 34.35 0.01 -14.13
C ASP A 441 33.01 -0.04 -13.35
N HIS A 442 31.91 0.24 -14.04
CA HIS A 442 30.59 0.33 -13.40
C HIS A 442 29.62 -0.72 -13.91
N LEU A 443 28.92 -1.36 -12.97
CA LEU A 443 27.83 -2.29 -13.30
C LEU A 443 26.60 -1.51 -13.80
N TYR A 444 25.79 -2.14 -14.66
CA TYR A 444 24.54 -1.55 -15.13
C TYR A 444 23.62 -1.12 -13.98
N ALA A 445 23.58 -1.90 -12.89
CA ALA A 445 22.80 -1.57 -11.70
C ALA A 445 23.23 -0.25 -11.02
N ASP A 446 24.48 0.15 -11.18
CA ASP A 446 25.06 1.32 -10.52
C ASP A 446 25.28 2.50 -11.48
N ILE A 447 25.07 2.31 -12.77
CA ILE A 447 25.42 3.28 -13.81
C ILE A 447 24.81 4.66 -13.58
N LEU A 448 23.60 4.74 -13.05
CA LEU A 448 22.89 6.00 -12.77
C LEU A 448 23.46 6.78 -11.56
N LYS A 449 24.43 6.21 -10.83
CA LYS A 449 25.19 6.94 -9.80
C LYS A 449 26.26 7.84 -10.41
N TYR A 450 26.71 7.52 -11.61
CA TYR A 450 27.84 8.15 -12.29
C TYR A 450 27.42 8.88 -13.57
N TYR A 451 26.41 8.40 -14.26
CA TYR A 451 25.92 8.95 -15.53
C TYR A 451 24.41 9.21 -15.45
N THR A 452 23.97 10.25 -16.14
CA THR A 452 22.54 10.58 -16.26
C THR A 452 22.02 10.11 -17.62
N PHE A 453 20.91 9.36 -17.62
CA PHE A 453 20.27 8.95 -18.88
C PHE A 453 19.26 10.01 -19.34
N ASP A 454 19.54 10.63 -20.47
CA ASP A 454 18.62 11.57 -21.11
C ASP A 454 17.51 10.81 -21.84
N LYS A 455 16.29 10.89 -21.32
CA LYS A 455 15.12 10.16 -21.86
C LYS A 455 14.68 10.67 -23.25
N THR A 456 15.06 11.89 -23.63
CA THR A 456 14.67 12.49 -24.91
C THR A 456 15.62 12.07 -26.01
N SER A 457 16.92 12.26 -25.81
CA SER A 457 17.94 11.84 -26.74
C SER A 457 18.30 10.36 -26.64
N LYS A 458 17.88 9.71 -25.54
CA LYS A 458 18.18 8.31 -25.22
C LYS A 458 19.66 7.98 -25.21
N VAL A 459 20.47 8.84 -24.59
CA VAL A 459 21.91 8.63 -24.38
C VAL A 459 22.28 8.89 -22.92
N TYR A 460 23.38 8.29 -22.49
CA TYR A 460 24.02 8.63 -21.22
C TYR A 460 24.88 9.86 -21.35
N LYS A 461 24.89 10.71 -20.32
CA LYS A 461 25.72 11.92 -20.20
C LYS A 461 26.49 11.89 -18.89
#